data_1fc315fb39fd5da3ace3029da8a515a4
#
_entry.id   1fc315fb39fd5da3ace3029da8a515a4
#
_cell.length_a   1.000
_cell.length_b   1.000
_cell.length_c   1.000
_cell.angle_alpha   90.00
_cell.angle_beta   90.00
_cell.angle_gamma   90.00
#
_symmetry.space_group_name_H-M   'P 1'
#
loop_
_entity.id
_entity.type
_entity.pdbx_description
1 polymer ?
#
loop_
_entity_poly.entity_id
_entity_poly.type
_entity_poly.pdbx_seq_one_letter_code
_entity_poly.pdbx_strand_id
1 'polypeptide(L)'
;MPFTKQLKALSDAFHERGIECKWNEPMAGHTSFRIGGMATLVAWPAGQSQIITVLNLWRELGGKCPIAVLGRASNVLIPDRGFHGLIVLTTRAKRVVFAEDEAVDKDAFRLENKFTCQVFAECGASLALLSQSCAKDERGLSGLEFACGIPGTVGGATVMNAGAYGGDMQSILLASEYYDLTNGYTVTLRAEEMGLDYRHSIYLDHPEWIVLNSVMLLNYGSAPDIRARMEFNTQNRRDKQPYELPSAGSVFKRPVDNFAGRMVETVGMKGACVGGAQVSEKHAGFIVNRGGATAADVMELVHRVQDAVEALYHYRLECEIQIVDDGLDPNGPLTWD
;
A
#
# COMPACT_ATOMS: atom_id res chain seq x y z
N MET A 1 17.07 16.83 17.33
CA MET A 1 16.23 15.73 16.81
C MET A 1 16.87 14.41 17.22
N PRO A 2 16.10 13.42 17.66
CA PRO A 2 16.65 12.09 17.91
C PRO A 2 17.26 11.54 16.61
N PHE A 3 18.27 10.69 16.73
CA PHE A 3 18.94 9.99 15.61
C PHE A 3 19.62 10.87 14.54
N THR A 4 19.83 12.17 14.75
CA THR A 4 20.43 13.08 13.74
C THR A 4 21.79 12.58 13.22
N LYS A 5 22.64 12.02 14.10
CA LYS A 5 23.95 11.47 13.72
C LYS A 5 23.84 10.27 12.80
N GLN A 6 22.94 9.33 13.12
CA GLN A 6 22.68 8.12 12.33
C GLN A 6 22.08 8.48 10.97
N LEU A 7 21.05 9.35 10.96
CA LEU A 7 20.40 9.78 9.73
C LEU A 7 21.36 10.57 8.83
N LYS A 8 22.32 11.34 9.40
CA LYS A 8 23.35 12.01 8.63
C LYS A 8 24.30 10.99 7.97
N ALA A 9 24.77 10.00 8.72
CA ALA A 9 25.62 8.95 8.16
C ALA A 9 24.90 8.18 7.03
N LEU A 10 23.61 7.91 7.19
CA LEU A 10 22.77 7.30 6.14
C LEU A 10 22.67 8.20 4.91
N SER A 11 22.37 9.47 5.08
CA SER A 11 22.26 10.44 3.98
C SER A 11 23.56 10.55 3.20
N ASP A 12 24.71 10.63 3.88
CA ASP A 12 26.03 10.70 3.25
C ASP A 12 26.31 9.40 2.45
N ALA A 13 26.03 8.22 3.04
CA ALA A 13 26.19 6.94 2.39
C ALA A 13 25.24 6.73 1.18
N PHE A 14 24.03 7.32 1.22
CA PHE A 14 23.08 7.30 0.08
C PHE A 14 23.61 8.14 -1.08
N HIS A 15 24.11 9.35 -0.80
CA HIS A 15 24.69 10.21 -1.84
C HIS A 15 25.89 9.54 -2.54
N GLU A 16 26.80 8.91 -1.78
CA GLU A 16 27.94 8.17 -2.33
C GLU A 16 27.52 7.04 -3.30
N ARG A 17 26.31 6.49 -3.15
CA ARG A 17 25.76 5.39 -3.96
C ARG A 17 24.72 5.85 -4.98
N GLY A 18 24.59 7.17 -5.18
CA GLY A 18 23.62 7.74 -6.13
C GLY A 18 22.17 7.46 -5.77
N ILE A 19 21.86 7.25 -4.48
CA ILE A 19 20.49 7.09 -3.98
C ILE A 19 19.98 8.48 -3.60
N GLU A 20 18.91 8.92 -4.25
CA GLU A 20 18.29 10.20 -3.92
C GLU A 20 17.67 10.17 -2.52
N CYS A 21 17.97 11.18 -1.71
CA CYS A 21 17.34 11.39 -0.42
C CYS A 21 17.14 12.87 -0.11
N LYS A 22 16.18 13.16 0.76
CA LYS A 22 15.88 14.53 1.21
C LYS A 22 15.63 14.58 2.70
N TRP A 23 16.09 15.65 3.33
CA TRP A 23 15.84 15.99 4.70
C TRP A 23 14.56 16.81 4.84
N ASN A 24 13.83 16.59 5.94
CA ASN A 24 12.64 17.36 6.31
C ASN A 24 11.64 17.44 5.16
N GLU A 25 11.26 16.28 4.62
CA GLU A 25 10.33 16.18 3.49
C GLU A 25 8.87 16.11 3.99
N PRO A 26 7.97 17.00 3.52
CA PRO A 26 6.56 16.97 3.91
C PRO A 26 5.83 15.78 3.29
N MET A 27 5.38 14.86 4.13
CA MET A 27 4.77 13.62 3.68
C MET A 27 3.36 13.79 3.09
N ALA A 28 2.66 14.88 3.38
CA ALA A 28 1.38 15.20 2.76
C ALA A 28 1.45 15.23 1.21
N GLY A 29 2.60 15.59 0.63
CA GLY A 29 2.82 15.55 -0.81
C GLY A 29 2.99 14.13 -1.40
N HIS A 30 3.23 13.13 -0.55
CA HIS A 30 3.51 11.75 -0.94
C HIS A 30 2.39 10.77 -0.58
N THR A 31 1.37 11.19 0.14
CA THR A 31 0.20 10.39 0.48
C THR A 31 -1.00 10.71 -0.42
N SER A 32 -1.82 9.71 -0.73
CA SER A 32 -3.08 9.93 -1.46
C SER A 32 -4.11 10.73 -0.64
N PHE A 33 -3.99 10.70 0.68
CA PHE A 33 -4.83 11.46 1.60
C PHE A 33 -4.46 12.95 1.67
N ARG A 34 -3.25 13.31 1.19
CA ARG A 34 -2.64 14.63 1.32
C ARG A 34 -2.58 15.11 2.77
N ILE A 35 -2.35 14.17 3.68
CA ILE A 35 -2.14 14.37 5.12
C ILE A 35 -0.81 13.74 5.50
N GLY A 36 -0.08 14.35 6.43
CA GLY A 36 1.16 13.84 6.98
C GLY A 36 2.14 14.96 7.29
N GLY A 37 2.75 14.90 8.48
CA GLY A 37 3.80 15.81 8.92
C GLY A 37 5.12 15.57 8.19
N MET A 38 6.19 16.16 8.72
CA MET A 38 7.55 16.08 8.14
C MET A 38 8.20 14.74 8.45
N ALA A 39 8.78 14.08 7.44
CA ALA A 39 9.73 12.98 7.67
C ALA A 39 11.16 13.54 7.78
N THR A 40 11.93 13.07 8.77
CA THR A 40 13.30 13.59 8.98
C THR A 40 14.20 13.29 7.80
N LEU A 41 14.17 12.07 7.28
CA LEU A 41 14.90 11.66 6.06
C LEU A 41 13.99 10.80 5.20
N VAL A 42 13.92 11.10 3.91
CA VAL A 42 13.22 10.28 2.91
C VAL A 42 14.20 9.84 1.85
N ALA A 43 14.17 8.57 1.43
CA ALA A 43 15.00 8.01 0.37
C ALA A 43 14.14 7.42 -0.76
N TRP A 44 14.60 7.57 -2.01
CA TRP A 44 13.95 7.05 -3.23
C TRP A 44 14.87 6.09 -3.99
N PRO A 45 15.00 4.82 -3.57
CA PRO A 45 15.78 3.83 -4.31
C PRO A 45 15.15 3.55 -5.68
N ALA A 46 15.99 3.47 -6.73
CA ALA A 46 15.55 3.36 -8.12
C ALA A 46 15.25 1.92 -8.58
N GLY A 47 15.47 0.92 -7.74
CA GLY A 47 15.19 -0.50 -8.04
C GLY A 47 15.46 -1.38 -6.84
N GLN A 48 15.15 -2.66 -6.96
CA GLN A 48 15.30 -3.64 -5.88
C GLN A 48 16.70 -3.65 -5.27
N SER A 49 17.75 -3.62 -6.08
CA SER A 49 19.15 -3.61 -5.58
C SER A 49 19.46 -2.41 -4.71
N GLN A 50 18.93 -1.22 -5.06
CA GLN A 50 19.08 -0.03 -4.23
C GLN A 50 18.21 -0.10 -2.96
N ILE A 51 17.03 -0.72 -3.00
CA ILE A 51 16.23 -0.97 -1.79
C ILE A 51 17.05 -1.81 -0.82
N ILE A 52 17.60 -2.94 -1.25
CA ILE A 52 18.46 -3.80 -0.43
C ILE A 52 19.67 -3.02 0.11
N THR A 53 20.30 -2.17 -0.71
CA THR A 53 21.40 -1.31 -0.27
C THR A 53 20.97 -0.35 0.85
N VAL A 54 19.82 0.32 0.71
CA VAL A 54 19.25 1.22 1.74
C VAL A 54 19.01 0.46 3.05
N LEU A 55 18.42 -0.73 2.98
CA LEU A 55 18.08 -1.54 4.15
C LEU A 55 19.33 -2.07 4.84
N ASN A 56 20.36 -2.50 4.09
CA ASN A 56 21.67 -2.89 4.65
C ASN A 56 22.34 -1.71 5.36
N LEU A 57 22.40 -0.54 4.72
CA LEU A 57 22.98 0.66 5.31
C LEU A 57 22.21 1.08 6.57
N TRP A 58 20.88 0.98 6.57
CA TRP A 58 20.10 1.27 7.75
C TRP A 58 20.45 0.30 8.91
N ARG A 59 20.63 -0.99 8.64
CA ARG A 59 21.05 -1.96 9.66
C ARG A 59 22.43 -1.65 10.21
N GLU A 60 23.37 -1.24 9.37
CA GLU A 60 24.75 -0.95 9.74
C GLU A 60 24.91 0.38 10.48
N LEU A 61 24.29 1.44 9.98
CA LEU A 61 24.51 2.81 10.41
C LEU A 61 23.36 3.40 11.22
N GLY A 62 22.12 2.99 10.88
CA GLY A 62 20.88 3.54 11.43
C GLY A 62 20.37 2.81 12.67
N GLY A 63 20.53 1.54 12.72
CA GLY A 63 20.28 0.51 13.76
C GLY A 63 19.14 0.68 14.76
N LYS A 64 18.90 1.88 15.26
CA LYS A 64 17.85 2.21 16.23
C LYS A 64 16.91 3.33 15.79
N CYS A 65 17.20 4.00 14.68
CA CYS A 65 16.27 5.00 14.20
C CYS A 65 15.05 4.31 13.54
N PRO A 66 13.85 4.84 13.73
CA PRO A 66 12.66 4.31 13.08
C PRO A 66 12.83 4.24 11.56
N ILE A 67 12.25 3.22 10.94
CA ILE A 67 12.20 3.07 9.49
C ILE A 67 10.78 2.69 9.08
N ALA A 68 10.30 3.29 7.99
CA ALA A 68 9.09 2.89 7.30
C ALA A 68 9.34 2.73 5.81
N VAL A 69 8.85 1.65 5.21
CA VAL A 69 8.97 1.39 3.77
C VAL A 69 7.59 1.46 3.13
N LEU A 70 7.40 2.41 2.23
CA LEU A 70 6.10 2.74 1.67
C LEU A 70 6.15 2.69 0.13
N GLY A 71 5.04 2.25 -0.47
CA GLY A 71 4.78 2.40 -1.88
C GLY A 71 4.24 3.81 -2.19
N ARG A 72 3.02 3.88 -2.75
CA ARG A 72 2.31 5.14 -3.03
C ARG A 72 1.61 5.76 -1.81
N ALA A 73 1.80 5.21 -0.63
CA ALA A 73 1.17 5.66 0.61
C ALA A 73 -0.35 5.95 0.44
N SER A 74 -1.06 5.00 -0.22
CA SER A 74 -2.47 5.14 -0.57
C SER A 74 -3.44 4.51 0.43
N ASN A 75 -2.91 3.83 1.46
CA ASN A 75 -3.68 3.21 2.55
C ASN A 75 -3.05 3.51 3.91
N VAL A 76 -2.48 4.71 4.08
CA VAL A 76 -1.78 5.09 5.31
C VAL A 76 -2.19 6.47 5.80
N LEU A 77 -2.07 6.66 7.11
CA LEU A 77 -2.15 7.95 7.79
C LEU A 77 -0.80 8.20 8.49
N ILE A 78 -0.15 9.31 8.16
CA ILE A 78 1.09 9.74 8.80
C ILE A 78 0.73 10.85 9.80
N PRO A 79 1.15 10.76 11.08
CA PRO A 79 0.82 11.74 12.11
C PRO A 79 1.26 13.17 11.75
N ASP A 80 0.55 14.16 12.30
CA ASP A 80 0.87 15.58 12.09
C ASP A 80 2.25 15.97 12.63
N ARG A 81 2.72 15.30 13.71
CA ARG A 81 4.08 15.44 14.26
C ARG A 81 5.17 14.93 13.30
N GLY A 82 4.77 14.17 12.26
CA GLY A 82 5.66 13.59 11.27
C GLY A 82 6.26 12.25 11.69
N PHE A 83 7.41 11.90 11.07
CA PHE A 83 8.14 10.66 11.29
C PHE A 83 9.62 10.98 11.54
N HIS A 84 10.11 10.73 12.76
CA HIS A 84 11.46 11.09 13.19
C HIS A 84 12.48 9.99 12.89
N GLY A 85 12.50 9.52 11.65
CA GLY A 85 13.33 8.42 11.17
C GLY A 85 13.56 8.48 9.67
N LEU A 86 13.77 7.31 9.07
CA LEU A 86 13.93 7.11 7.63
C LEU A 86 12.62 6.59 7.03
N ILE A 87 12.06 7.31 6.05
CA ILE A 87 11.03 6.78 5.16
C ILE A 87 11.67 6.39 3.83
N VAL A 88 11.41 5.18 3.37
CA VAL A 88 11.84 4.67 2.06
C VAL A 88 10.63 4.61 1.14
N LEU A 89 10.63 5.42 0.08
CA LEU A 89 9.57 5.42 -0.93
C LEU A 89 9.98 4.57 -2.14
N THR A 90 9.35 3.43 -2.31
CA THR A 90 9.75 2.41 -3.31
C THR A 90 9.24 2.69 -4.72
N THR A 91 8.52 3.77 -4.95
CA THR A 91 7.82 4.09 -6.21
C THR A 91 8.70 4.17 -7.45
N ARG A 92 10.03 4.20 -7.30
CA ARG A 92 10.99 4.16 -8.41
C ARG A 92 11.47 2.75 -8.75
N ALA A 93 11.30 1.78 -7.86
CA ALA A 93 11.53 0.36 -8.12
C ALA A 93 10.31 -0.22 -8.86
N LYS A 94 10.28 -0.05 -10.17
CA LYS A 94 9.07 -0.26 -11.00
C LYS A 94 9.28 -1.18 -12.20
N ARG A 95 10.35 -1.96 -12.21
CA ARG A 95 10.61 -2.93 -13.28
C ARG A 95 9.48 -3.96 -13.31
N VAL A 96 8.98 -4.25 -14.52
CA VAL A 96 8.01 -5.30 -14.80
C VAL A 96 8.56 -6.14 -15.94
N VAL A 97 8.49 -7.45 -15.80
CA VAL A 97 8.94 -8.43 -16.81
C VAL A 97 7.82 -9.44 -17.03
N PHE A 98 7.46 -9.65 -18.27
CA PHE A 98 6.58 -10.72 -18.70
C PHE A 98 7.44 -11.89 -19.18
N ALA A 99 7.12 -13.11 -18.78
CA ALA A 99 7.96 -14.28 -19.11
C ALA A 99 8.15 -14.53 -20.61
N GLU A 100 7.32 -13.91 -21.45
CA GLU A 100 7.42 -13.97 -22.91
C GLU A 100 8.48 -13.01 -23.47
N ASP A 101 8.72 -11.87 -22.81
CA ASP A 101 9.55 -10.78 -23.32
C ASP A 101 11.05 -11.04 -23.09
N GLU A 102 11.42 -11.86 -22.09
CA GLU A 102 12.81 -12.18 -21.76
C GLU A 102 12.97 -13.67 -21.45
N ALA A 103 14.18 -14.22 -21.71
CA ALA A 103 14.60 -15.51 -21.16
C ALA A 103 14.76 -15.38 -19.64
N VAL A 104 13.67 -15.39 -18.91
CA VAL A 104 13.68 -15.59 -17.47
C VAL A 104 14.26 -16.97 -17.22
N ASP A 105 15.10 -17.11 -16.18
CA ASP A 105 15.63 -18.41 -15.78
C ASP A 105 14.44 -19.39 -15.60
N LYS A 106 14.25 -20.20 -16.66
CA LYS A 106 13.03 -21.02 -16.84
C LYS A 106 12.98 -22.19 -15.86
N ASP A 107 14.06 -22.44 -15.12
CA ASP A 107 14.19 -23.61 -14.26
C ASP A 107 13.63 -23.39 -12.86
N ALA A 108 13.47 -22.13 -12.44
CA ALA A 108 12.97 -21.83 -11.09
C ALA A 108 11.44 -21.96 -10.93
N PHE A 109 10.64 -21.71 -11.99
CA PHE A 109 9.17 -21.65 -11.89
C PHE A 109 8.43 -22.12 -13.16
N ARG A 110 8.82 -23.25 -13.76
CA ARG A 110 8.14 -23.76 -14.96
C ARG A 110 6.83 -24.45 -14.61
N LEU A 111 5.71 -23.72 -14.76
CA LEU A 111 4.43 -24.37 -15.04
C LEU A 111 4.30 -24.46 -16.57
N GLU A 112 4.37 -25.67 -17.13
CA GLU A 112 4.18 -25.94 -18.56
C GLU A 112 2.69 -25.80 -18.96
N ASN A 113 2.12 -24.62 -18.78
CA ASN A 113 0.77 -24.36 -19.22
C ASN A 113 0.77 -23.27 -20.30
N LYS A 114 0.46 -23.64 -21.54
CA LYS A 114 0.36 -22.75 -22.70
C LYS A 114 -0.68 -21.62 -22.57
N PHE A 115 -1.48 -21.65 -21.49
CA PHE A 115 -2.58 -20.71 -21.26
C PHE A 115 -2.27 -19.66 -20.19
N THR A 116 -1.07 -19.65 -19.63
CA THR A 116 -0.68 -18.74 -18.57
C THR A 116 0.64 -18.04 -18.85
N CYS A 117 0.78 -16.81 -18.31
CA CYS A 117 1.99 -16.01 -18.33
C CYS A 117 2.40 -15.65 -16.90
N GLN A 118 3.67 -15.84 -16.57
CA GLN A 118 4.24 -15.32 -15.34
C GLN A 118 4.63 -13.86 -15.53
N VAL A 119 4.27 -13.03 -14.56
CA VAL A 119 4.59 -11.60 -14.55
C VAL A 119 5.35 -11.26 -13.29
N PHE A 120 6.62 -10.92 -13.44
CA PHE A 120 7.43 -10.35 -12.36
C PHE A 120 7.20 -8.85 -12.27
N ALA A 121 7.07 -8.32 -11.04
CA ALA A 121 7.00 -6.88 -10.81
C ALA A 121 7.70 -6.50 -9.51
N GLU A 122 8.60 -5.51 -9.57
CA GLU A 122 9.19 -4.90 -8.39
C GLU A 122 8.10 -4.23 -7.51
N CYS A 123 8.34 -4.17 -6.22
CA CYS A 123 7.38 -3.71 -5.21
C CYS A 123 6.83 -2.29 -5.45
N GLY A 124 7.59 -1.42 -6.09
CA GLY A 124 7.19 -0.04 -6.40
C GLY A 124 6.43 0.11 -7.72
N ALA A 125 6.28 -0.95 -8.52
CA ALA A 125 5.50 -0.91 -9.75
C ALA A 125 4.04 -0.54 -9.45
N SER A 126 3.47 0.37 -10.26
CA SER A 126 2.06 0.77 -10.11
C SER A 126 1.14 -0.39 -10.47
N LEU A 127 0.30 -0.82 -9.55
CA LEU A 127 -0.64 -1.91 -9.76
C LEU A 127 -1.64 -1.60 -10.89
N ALA A 128 -2.16 -0.37 -10.93
CA ALA A 128 -3.08 0.05 -11.98
C ALA A 128 -2.43 0.10 -13.38
N LEU A 129 -1.17 0.58 -13.48
CA LEU A 129 -0.46 0.58 -14.77
C LEU A 129 -0.09 -0.83 -15.22
N LEU A 130 0.25 -1.72 -14.28
CA LEU A 130 0.47 -3.13 -14.57
C LEU A 130 -0.80 -3.77 -15.14
N SER A 131 -1.95 -3.57 -14.48
CA SER A 131 -3.25 -4.03 -14.97
C SER A 131 -3.54 -3.54 -16.39
N GLN A 132 -3.33 -2.25 -16.66
CA GLN A 132 -3.49 -1.68 -18.01
C GLN A 132 -2.54 -2.30 -19.04
N SER A 133 -1.29 -2.58 -18.65
CA SER A 133 -0.29 -3.19 -19.51
C SER A 133 -0.65 -4.63 -19.88
N CYS A 134 -1.29 -5.39 -18.97
CA CYS A 134 -1.80 -6.74 -19.22
C CYS A 134 -2.97 -6.76 -20.22
N ALA A 135 -3.78 -5.70 -20.28
CA ALA A 135 -4.94 -5.61 -21.15
C ALA A 135 -4.64 -5.17 -22.60
N LYS A 136 -3.37 -4.93 -22.95
CA LYS A 136 -2.97 -4.58 -24.33
C LYS A 136 -3.23 -5.73 -25.30
N ASP A 137 -3.48 -5.38 -26.57
CA ASP A 137 -3.83 -6.37 -27.63
C ASP A 137 -2.75 -7.43 -27.82
N GLU A 138 -1.49 -7.05 -27.75
CA GLU A 138 -0.35 -7.95 -27.90
C GLU A 138 -0.19 -8.94 -26.73
N ARG A 139 -0.82 -8.69 -25.56
CA ARG A 139 -0.72 -9.55 -24.38
C ARG A 139 -2.00 -10.31 -24.08
N GLY A 140 -3.11 -9.58 -23.89
CA GLY A 140 -4.38 -10.20 -23.56
C GLY A 140 -4.33 -11.05 -22.29
N LEU A 141 -3.73 -10.51 -21.20
CA LEU A 141 -3.56 -11.22 -19.93
C LEU A 141 -4.68 -10.84 -18.96
N SER A 142 -5.45 -11.83 -18.54
CA SER A 142 -6.57 -11.75 -17.60
C SER A 142 -6.11 -12.13 -16.18
N GLY A 143 -6.73 -11.53 -15.17
CA GLY A 143 -6.50 -11.77 -13.74
C GLY A 143 -6.27 -10.47 -12.95
N LEU A 144 -5.86 -9.37 -13.61
CA LEU A 144 -5.61 -8.07 -12.98
C LEU A 144 -6.71 -7.03 -13.24
N GLU A 145 -7.86 -7.39 -13.77
CA GLU A 145 -8.95 -6.44 -14.08
C GLU A 145 -9.50 -5.75 -12.82
N PHE A 146 -9.46 -6.43 -11.67
CA PHE A 146 -9.87 -5.85 -10.38
C PHE A 146 -8.98 -4.68 -9.96
N ALA A 147 -7.72 -4.69 -10.41
CA ALA A 147 -6.66 -3.79 -9.95
C ALA A 147 -6.60 -2.46 -10.72
N CYS A 148 -7.34 -2.32 -11.84
CA CYS A 148 -7.22 -1.19 -12.78
C CYS A 148 -7.42 0.20 -12.15
N GLY A 149 -8.14 0.29 -11.04
CA GLY A 149 -8.38 1.54 -10.30
C GLY A 149 -7.79 1.59 -8.89
N ILE A 150 -6.99 0.59 -8.48
CA ILE A 150 -6.35 0.60 -7.15
C ILE A 150 -5.10 1.50 -7.22
N PRO A 151 -5.02 2.57 -6.38
CA PRO A 151 -3.95 3.56 -6.49
C PRO A 151 -2.64 3.13 -5.78
N GLY A 152 -2.42 1.84 -5.58
CA GLY A 152 -1.27 1.29 -4.87
C GLY A 152 -0.12 0.85 -5.76
N THR A 153 0.91 0.30 -5.12
CA THR A 153 2.01 -0.43 -5.77
C THR A 153 1.84 -1.93 -5.58
N VAL A 154 2.55 -2.72 -6.39
CA VAL A 154 2.53 -4.19 -6.30
C VAL A 154 2.91 -4.66 -4.89
N GLY A 155 3.99 -4.11 -4.30
CA GLY A 155 4.41 -4.48 -2.94
C GLY A 155 3.33 -4.18 -1.89
N GLY A 156 2.76 -2.97 -1.89
CA GLY A 156 1.67 -2.64 -0.97
C GLY A 156 0.41 -3.48 -1.20
N ALA A 157 0.13 -3.84 -2.46
CA ALA A 157 -0.98 -4.74 -2.80
C ALA A 157 -0.75 -6.17 -2.30
N THR A 158 0.49 -6.68 -2.38
CA THR A 158 0.87 -8.00 -1.85
C THR A 158 0.74 -8.03 -0.33
N VAL A 159 1.27 -7.01 0.37
CA VAL A 159 1.17 -6.88 1.83
C VAL A 159 -0.28 -6.88 2.31
N MET A 160 -1.15 -6.11 1.64
CA MET A 160 -2.56 -5.96 2.02
C MET A 160 -3.49 -7.02 1.43
N ASN A 161 -2.97 -7.96 0.64
CA ASN A 161 -3.82 -8.81 -0.21
C ASN A 161 -4.93 -7.97 -0.87
N ALA A 162 -4.52 -6.92 -1.60
CA ALA A 162 -5.44 -5.93 -2.14
C ALA A 162 -6.43 -6.58 -3.11
N GLY A 163 -7.70 -6.20 -3.00
CA GLY A 163 -8.75 -6.74 -3.84
C GLY A 163 -9.92 -5.78 -4.03
N ALA A 164 -10.62 -5.96 -5.13
CA ALA A 164 -11.83 -5.22 -5.49
C ALA A 164 -12.61 -6.02 -6.54
N TYR A 165 -13.94 -5.81 -6.63
CA TYR A 165 -14.78 -6.38 -7.69
C TYR A 165 -14.68 -7.90 -7.86
N GLY A 166 -14.47 -8.62 -6.76
CA GLY A 166 -14.43 -10.09 -6.75
C GLY A 166 -13.08 -10.71 -7.12
N GLY A 167 -12.05 -9.90 -7.35
CA GLY A 167 -10.66 -10.35 -7.50
C GLY A 167 -9.76 -9.76 -6.43
N ASP A 168 -8.64 -10.41 -6.16
CA ASP A 168 -7.62 -10.01 -5.20
C ASP A 168 -6.22 -10.53 -5.60
N MET A 169 -5.20 -10.11 -4.85
CA MET A 169 -3.83 -10.57 -5.11
C MET A 169 -3.67 -12.08 -4.87
N GLN A 170 -4.37 -12.67 -3.88
CA GLN A 170 -4.33 -14.10 -3.59
C GLN A 170 -4.65 -14.95 -4.82
N SER A 171 -5.61 -14.51 -5.64
CA SER A 171 -6.07 -15.25 -6.82
C SER A 171 -5.03 -15.33 -7.95
N ILE A 172 -3.99 -14.49 -7.90
CA ILE A 172 -2.99 -14.36 -8.98
C ILE A 172 -1.54 -14.48 -8.50
N LEU A 173 -1.25 -14.32 -7.21
CA LEU A 173 0.10 -14.44 -6.68
C LEU A 173 0.62 -15.87 -6.80
N LEU A 174 1.85 -16.00 -7.26
CA LEU A 174 2.61 -17.24 -7.31
C LEU A 174 3.70 -17.25 -6.24
N ALA A 175 4.46 -16.15 -6.13
CA ALA A 175 5.55 -15.99 -5.20
C ALA A 175 5.80 -14.50 -4.90
N SER A 176 6.50 -14.23 -3.80
CA SER A 176 7.01 -12.90 -3.46
C SER A 176 8.35 -13.02 -2.75
N GLU A 177 9.29 -12.15 -3.11
CA GLU A 177 10.56 -12.03 -2.42
C GLU A 177 10.52 -10.86 -1.43
N TYR A 178 10.99 -11.09 -0.22
CA TYR A 178 11.14 -10.05 0.79
C TYR A 178 12.57 -10.00 1.33
N TYR A 179 12.94 -8.84 1.89
CA TYR A 179 14.15 -8.65 2.68
C TYR A 179 13.79 -8.70 4.15
N ASP A 180 14.45 -9.57 4.90
CA ASP A 180 14.35 -9.63 6.35
C ASP A 180 15.24 -8.55 6.98
N LEU A 181 14.63 -7.51 7.52
CA LEU A 181 15.33 -6.36 8.08
C LEU A 181 16.09 -6.71 9.36
N THR A 182 15.66 -7.74 10.09
CA THR A 182 16.33 -8.24 11.30
C THR A 182 17.57 -9.01 10.94
N ASN A 183 17.47 -9.96 10.01
CA ASN A 183 18.53 -10.92 9.70
C ASN A 183 19.44 -10.46 8.55
N GLY A 184 18.95 -9.65 7.61
CA GLY A 184 19.75 -9.05 6.53
C GLY A 184 19.94 -9.94 5.30
N TYR A 185 18.98 -10.78 5.01
CA TYR A 185 18.95 -11.60 3.80
C TYR A 185 17.57 -11.54 3.10
N THR A 186 17.52 -12.02 1.89
CA THR A 186 16.27 -12.14 1.14
C THR A 186 15.72 -13.55 1.19
N VAL A 187 14.40 -13.67 1.20
CA VAL A 187 13.68 -14.94 1.17
C VAL A 187 12.54 -14.85 0.17
N THR A 188 12.31 -15.93 -0.56
CA THR A 188 11.14 -16.07 -1.43
C THR A 188 10.11 -16.95 -0.76
N LEU A 189 8.89 -16.46 -0.62
CA LEU A 189 7.72 -17.24 -0.21
C LEU A 189 6.85 -17.56 -1.42
N ARG A 190 6.27 -18.76 -1.41
CA ARG A 190 5.19 -19.12 -2.32
C ARG A 190 3.86 -18.59 -1.78
N ALA A 191 2.86 -18.47 -2.66
CA ALA A 191 1.56 -17.91 -2.29
C ALA A 191 0.91 -18.63 -1.09
N GLU A 192 1.04 -19.98 -1.02
CA GLU A 192 0.52 -20.80 0.09
C GLU A 192 1.20 -20.52 1.44
N GLU A 193 2.40 -19.94 1.44
CA GLU A 193 3.16 -19.60 2.65
C GLU A 193 2.89 -18.19 3.14
N MET A 194 2.17 -17.36 2.32
CA MET A 194 1.95 -15.95 2.62
C MET A 194 0.76 -15.67 3.56
N GLY A 195 -0.01 -16.69 3.98
CA GLY A 195 -1.16 -16.51 4.87
C GLY A 195 -2.19 -15.50 4.33
N LEU A 196 -2.42 -15.53 3.02
CA LEU A 196 -3.28 -14.55 2.35
C LEU A 196 -4.74 -14.75 2.74
N ASP A 197 -5.37 -13.68 3.23
CA ASP A 197 -6.79 -13.61 3.56
C ASP A 197 -7.31 -12.19 3.29
N TYR A 198 -8.58 -11.93 3.61
CA TYR A 198 -9.19 -10.61 3.42
C TYR A 198 -8.41 -9.50 4.13
N ARG A 199 -7.77 -8.63 3.36
CA ARG A 199 -6.90 -7.52 3.86
C ARG A 199 -5.82 -7.99 4.82
N HIS A 200 -5.29 -9.19 4.57
CA HIS A 200 -4.24 -9.80 5.39
C HIS A 200 -3.22 -10.56 4.55
N SER A 201 -1.98 -10.53 5.02
CA SER A 201 -0.88 -11.42 4.64
C SER A 201 0.10 -11.52 5.79
N ILE A 202 0.96 -12.54 5.79
CA ILE A 202 2.05 -12.72 6.77
C ILE A 202 2.96 -11.49 6.90
N TYR A 203 3.04 -10.63 5.89
CA TYR A 203 3.83 -9.40 5.93
C TYR A 203 3.25 -8.32 6.86
N LEU A 204 1.97 -8.40 7.23
CA LEU A 204 1.39 -7.55 8.27
C LEU A 204 1.74 -8.03 9.67
N ASP A 205 1.96 -9.34 9.84
CA ASP A 205 2.38 -9.94 11.11
C ASP A 205 3.89 -9.78 11.32
N HIS A 206 4.65 -9.57 10.23
CA HIS A 206 6.09 -9.39 10.20
C HIS A 206 6.48 -8.06 9.54
N PRO A 207 6.31 -6.92 10.23
CA PRO A 207 6.62 -5.59 9.67
C PRO A 207 8.10 -5.40 9.32
N GLU A 208 8.98 -6.24 9.83
CA GLU A 208 10.41 -6.32 9.47
C GLU A 208 10.67 -7.01 8.13
N TRP A 209 9.66 -7.67 7.51
CA TRP A 209 9.78 -8.31 6.20
C TRP A 209 9.35 -7.37 5.09
N ILE A 210 10.31 -6.82 4.39
CA ILE A 210 10.08 -5.79 3.37
C ILE A 210 9.95 -6.44 1.99
N VAL A 211 8.75 -6.42 1.42
CA VAL A 211 8.47 -6.96 0.08
C VAL A 211 9.30 -6.22 -0.97
N LEU A 212 10.08 -6.96 -1.77
CA LEU A 212 10.94 -6.46 -2.83
C LEU A 212 10.32 -6.59 -4.21
N ASN A 213 9.67 -7.72 -4.46
CA ASN A 213 8.98 -8.02 -5.72
C ASN A 213 7.89 -9.06 -5.51
N SER A 214 7.06 -9.24 -6.53
CA SER A 214 6.06 -10.31 -6.58
C SER A 214 6.01 -10.92 -7.98
N VAL A 215 5.75 -12.21 -8.05
CA VAL A 215 5.50 -12.96 -9.27
C VAL A 215 4.02 -13.33 -9.30
N MET A 216 3.34 -13.01 -10.38
CA MET A 216 1.93 -13.29 -10.60
C MET A 216 1.78 -14.28 -11.75
N LEU A 217 0.76 -15.11 -11.68
CA LEU A 217 0.35 -16.03 -12.76
C LEU A 217 -0.95 -15.53 -13.36
N LEU A 218 -0.92 -15.10 -14.62
CA LEU A 218 -2.05 -14.55 -15.33
C LEU A 218 -2.45 -15.48 -16.48
N ASN A 219 -3.73 -15.48 -16.85
CA ASN A 219 -4.24 -16.31 -17.92
C ASN A 219 -4.34 -15.53 -19.24
N TYR A 220 -4.02 -16.17 -20.38
CA TYR A 220 -4.32 -15.59 -21.68
C TYR A 220 -5.83 -15.51 -21.89
N GLY A 221 -6.28 -14.39 -22.45
CA GLY A 221 -7.69 -14.14 -22.71
C GLY A 221 -7.91 -13.14 -23.83
N SER A 222 -9.17 -12.86 -24.10
CA SER A 222 -9.58 -11.86 -25.09
C SER A 222 -9.29 -10.44 -24.56
N ALA A 223 -8.37 -9.72 -25.18
CA ALA A 223 -8.04 -8.35 -24.80
C ALA A 223 -9.26 -7.39 -24.81
N PRO A 224 -10.21 -7.47 -25.80
CA PRO A 224 -11.45 -6.72 -25.74
C PRO A 224 -12.29 -7.02 -24.49
N ASP A 225 -12.43 -8.29 -24.10
CA ASP A 225 -13.24 -8.69 -22.93
C ASP A 225 -12.57 -8.23 -21.61
N ILE A 226 -11.24 -8.32 -21.54
CA ILE A 226 -10.46 -7.82 -20.41
C ILE A 226 -10.68 -6.32 -20.26
N ARG A 227 -10.55 -5.53 -21.34
CA ARG A 227 -10.79 -4.09 -21.32
C ARG A 227 -12.23 -3.75 -20.95
N ALA A 228 -13.22 -4.48 -21.43
CA ALA A 228 -14.62 -4.26 -21.07
C ALA A 228 -14.85 -4.45 -19.55
N ARG A 229 -14.24 -5.49 -18.94
CA ARG A 229 -14.30 -5.68 -17.48
C ARG A 229 -13.60 -4.55 -16.72
N MET A 230 -12.43 -4.11 -17.18
CA MET A 230 -11.71 -2.99 -16.57
C MET A 230 -12.49 -1.67 -16.67
N GLU A 231 -13.11 -1.41 -17.80
CA GLU A 231 -13.97 -0.23 -17.99
C GLU A 231 -15.18 -0.26 -17.05
N PHE A 232 -15.86 -1.40 -16.97
CA PHE A 232 -16.95 -1.61 -16.02
C PHE A 232 -16.53 -1.37 -14.57
N ASN A 233 -15.38 -1.92 -14.15
CA ASN A 233 -14.85 -1.73 -12.80
C ASN A 233 -14.48 -0.25 -12.55
N THR A 234 -13.88 0.40 -13.54
CA THR A 234 -13.49 1.81 -13.45
C THR A 234 -14.72 2.72 -13.35
N GLN A 235 -15.75 2.46 -14.16
CA GLN A 235 -16.99 3.23 -14.13
C GLN A 235 -17.70 3.06 -12.79
N ASN A 236 -17.89 1.83 -12.32
CA ASN A 236 -18.47 1.56 -10.99
C ASN A 236 -17.73 2.28 -9.86
N ARG A 237 -16.40 2.34 -9.96
CA ARG A 237 -15.57 3.01 -8.98
C ARG A 237 -15.79 4.52 -9.02
N ARG A 238 -15.81 5.14 -10.21
CA ARG A 238 -16.10 6.56 -10.40
C ARG A 238 -17.49 6.94 -9.88
N ASP A 239 -18.49 6.10 -10.14
CA ASP A 239 -19.85 6.37 -9.71
C ASP A 239 -20.05 6.28 -8.20
N LYS A 240 -19.32 5.39 -7.54
CA LYS A 240 -19.55 5.05 -6.12
C LYS A 240 -18.52 5.64 -5.15
N GLN A 241 -17.31 5.98 -5.58
CA GLN A 241 -16.24 6.44 -4.69
C GLN A 241 -15.92 7.93 -4.88
N PRO A 242 -15.45 8.63 -3.83
CA PRO A 242 -15.18 10.07 -3.87
C PRO A 242 -13.82 10.39 -4.52
N TYR A 243 -13.70 10.19 -5.83
CA TYR A 243 -12.46 10.43 -6.58
C TYR A 243 -12.01 11.88 -6.61
N GLU A 244 -12.95 12.80 -6.39
CA GLU A 244 -12.74 14.24 -6.49
C GLU A 244 -11.93 14.80 -5.31
N LEU A 245 -11.89 14.06 -4.20
CA LEU A 245 -11.22 14.50 -2.97
C LEU A 245 -10.14 13.49 -2.54
N PRO A 246 -9.04 13.96 -1.94
CA PRO A 246 -8.01 13.10 -1.40
C PRO A 246 -8.56 12.18 -0.30
N SER A 247 -8.14 10.91 -0.31
CA SER A 247 -8.50 9.91 0.70
C SER A 247 -7.44 8.79 0.74
N ALA A 248 -7.52 7.94 1.76
CA ALA A 248 -6.72 6.73 1.86
C ALA A 248 -7.52 5.45 1.52
N GLY A 249 -8.55 5.57 0.67
CA GLY A 249 -9.45 4.44 0.35
C GLY A 249 -10.55 4.25 1.40
N SER A 250 -11.04 3.02 1.53
CA SER A 250 -11.98 2.66 2.61
C SER A 250 -11.29 2.74 3.96
N VAL A 251 -11.93 3.39 4.92
CA VAL A 251 -11.35 3.58 6.26
C VAL A 251 -11.45 2.30 7.09
N PHE A 252 -12.55 1.57 6.93
CA PHE A 252 -12.86 0.39 7.75
C PHE A 252 -12.88 -0.88 6.91
N LYS A 253 -12.42 -1.98 7.52
CA LYS A 253 -12.58 -3.32 7.00
C LYS A 253 -14.07 -3.65 6.89
N ARG A 254 -14.40 -4.57 5.98
CA ARG A 254 -15.76 -5.05 5.83
C ARG A 254 -16.11 -5.99 6.98
N PRO A 255 -17.16 -5.70 7.78
CA PRO A 255 -17.64 -6.61 8.81
C PRO A 255 -18.20 -7.89 8.21
N VAL A 256 -18.24 -8.95 9.01
CA VAL A 256 -18.94 -10.19 8.64
C VAL A 256 -20.43 -9.88 8.41
N ASP A 257 -20.97 -10.35 7.30
CA ASP A 257 -22.38 -10.22 6.90
C ASP A 257 -22.92 -8.79 6.79
N ASN A 258 -22.05 -7.76 6.74
CA ASN A 258 -22.46 -6.38 6.61
C ASN A 258 -21.44 -5.57 5.75
N PHE A 259 -21.74 -4.28 5.58
CA PHE A 259 -20.88 -3.31 4.89
C PHE A 259 -20.62 -2.12 5.80
N ALA A 260 -19.37 -1.81 6.10
CA ALA A 260 -18.99 -0.70 6.96
C ALA A 260 -19.65 0.63 6.51
N GLY A 261 -19.56 0.96 5.21
CA GLY A 261 -20.19 2.18 4.70
C GLY A 261 -21.70 2.27 4.94
N ARG A 262 -22.42 1.14 4.85
CA ARG A 262 -23.85 1.09 5.16
C ARG A 262 -24.12 1.30 6.66
N MET A 263 -23.31 0.70 7.53
CA MET A 263 -23.42 0.90 8.98
C MET A 263 -23.20 2.37 9.34
N VAL A 264 -22.14 2.99 8.80
CA VAL A 264 -21.82 4.41 9.00
C VAL A 264 -22.94 5.33 8.51
N GLU A 265 -23.57 5.02 7.37
CA GLU A 265 -24.71 5.78 6.85
C GLU A 265 -25.95 5.61 7.73
N THR A 266 -26.22 4.39 8.21
CA THR A 266 -27.39 4.09 9.07
C THR A 266 -27.32 4.83 10.42
N VAL A 267 -26.13 5.00 11.00
CA VAL A 267 -25.95 5.77 12.24
C VAL A 267 -25.90 7.29 12.02
N GLY A 268 -26.16 7.76 10.80
CA GLY A 268 -26.23 9.20 10.48
C GLY A 268 -24.87 9.91 10.39
N MET A 269 -23.76 9.18 10.28
CA MET A 269 -22.41 9.77 10.23
C MET A 269 -21.98 10.20 8.83
N LYS A 270 -22.75 9.89 7.78
CA LYS A 270 -22.48 10.37 6.42
C LYS A 270 -22.47 11.90 6.37
N GLY A 271 -21.40 12.50 5.83
CA GLY A 271 -21.20 13.95 5.79
C GLY A 271 -20.67 14.56 7.10
N ALA A 272 -20.55 13.81 8.19
CA ALA A 272 -19.97 14.30 9.44
C ALA A 272 -18.55 14.80 9.24
N CYS A 273 -18.19 15.90 9.92
CA CYS A 273 -16.90 16.59 9.78
C CYS A 273 -16.18 16.75 11.13
N VAL A 274 -14.86 16.69 11.06
CA VAL A 274 -13.95 17.20 12.12
C VAL A 274 -12.85 17.96 11.39
N GLY A 275 -12.67 19.24 11.70
CA GLY A 275 -11.73 20.09 10.99
C GLY A 275 -11.88 20.00 9.47
N GLY A 276 -10.81 19.63 8.76
CA GLY A 276 -10.83 19.42 7.31
C GLY A 276 -11.22 18.01 6.87
N ALA A 277 -11.39 17.04 7.79
CA ALA A 277 -11.79 15.68 7.48
C ALA A 277 -13.32 15.55 7.43
N GLN A 278 -13.84 14.77 6.48
CA GLN A 278 -15.27 14.52 6.31
C GLN A 278 -15.54 13.05 5.96
N VAL A 279 -16.56 12.44 6.58
CA VAL A 279 -17.15 11.19 6.05
C VAL A 279 -17.79 11.52 4.71
N SER A 280 -17.35 10.85 3.65
CA SER A 280 -17.78 11.18 2.29
C SER A 280 -19.29 11.05 2.12
N GLU A 281 -19.91 12.06 1.52
CA GLU A 281 -21.33 12.05 1.15
C GLU A 281 -21.63 11.08 0.00
N LYS A 282 -20.62 10.73 -0.80
CA LYS A 282 -20.75 9.78 -1.90
C LYS A 282 -20.65 8.33 -1.44
N HIS A 283 -19.76 8.05 -0.49
CA HIS A 283 -19.52 6.71 0.05
C HIS A 283 -19.12 6.79 1.53
N ALA A 284 -20.02 6.45 2.44
CA ALA A 284 -19.79 6.61 3.88
C ALA A 284 -18.68 5.71 4.47
N GLY A 285 -18.14 4.76 3.72
CA GLY A 285 -16.93 4.00 4.09
C GLY A 285 -15.61 4.74 3.87
N PHE A 286 -15.66 5.96 3.31
CA PHE A 286 -14.49 6.82 3.04
C PHE A 286 -14.50 8.05 3.94
N ILE A 287 -13.33 8.44 4.42
CA ILE A 287 -13.09 9.77 4.93
C ILE A 287 -12.26 10.52 3.88
N VAL A 288 -12.64 11.75 3.57
CA VAL A 288 -12.00 12.60 2.57
C VAL A 288 -11.41 13.86 3.21
N ASN A 289 -10.33 14.34 2.64
CA ASN A 289 -9.72 15.62 2.98
C ASN A 289 -10.35 16.72 2.10
N ARG A 290 -11.15 17.59 2.72
CA ARG A 290 -11.78 18.74 2.04
C ARG A 290 -10.85 19.94 1.85
N GLY A 291 -9.63 19.83 2.36
CA GLY A 291 -8.60 20.86 2.41
C GLY A 291 -8.20 21.14 3.84
N GLY A 292 -6.89 21.06 4.11
CA GLY A 292 -6.32 21.34 5.43
C GLY A 292 -6.67 20.34 6.53
N ALA A 293 -7.16 19.13 6.20
CA ALA A 293 -7.36 18.09 7.19
C ALA A 293 -6.03 17.66 7.82
N THR A 294 -6.05 17.42 9.12
CA THR A 294 -4.94 16.90 9.92
C THR A 294 -5.13 15.40 10.19
N ALA A 295 -4.08 14.72 10.60
CA ALA A 295 -4.19 13.33 11.06
C ALA A 295 -5.05 13.25 12.33
N ALA A 296 -4.96 14.22 13.21
CA ALA A 296 -5.81 14.33 14.39
C ALA A 296 -7.30 14.47 14.03
N ASP A 297 -7.65 15.26 13.02
CA ASP A 297 -9.04 15.39 12.53
C ASP A 297 -9.58 14.02 12.05
N VAL A 298 -8.76 13.28 11.31
CA VAL A 298 -9.14 11.96 10.79
C VAL A 298 -9.34 10.96 11.93
N MET A 299 -8.42 10.92 12.90
CA MET A 299 -8.50 10.01 14.04
C MET A 299 -9.75 10.29 14.89
N GLU A 300 -9.99 11.55 15.22
CA GLU A 300 -11.18 11.96 15.96
C GLU A 300 -12.47 11.58 15.21
N LEU A 301 -12.50 11.77 13.89
CA LEU A 301 -13.67 11.41 13.09
C LEU A 301 -13.87 9.88 13.03
N VAL A 302 -12.78 9.10 12.94
CA VAL A 302 -12.81 7.65 13.00
C VAL A 302 -13.40 7.17 14.33
N HIS A 303 -12.93 7.68 15.47
CA HIS A 303 -13.44 7.32 16.78
C HIS A 303 -14.92 7.64 16.92
N ARG A 304 -15.37 8.83 16.48
CA ARG A 304 -16.81 9.18 16.49
C ARG A 304 -17.65 8.22 15.65
N VAL A 305 -17.15 7.78 14.51
CA VAL A 305 -17.83 6.78 13.67
C VAL A 305 -17.88 5.43 14.38
N GLN A 306 -16.76 5.00 14.95
CA GLN A 306 -16.69 3.74 15.70
C GLN A 306 -17.67 3.73 16.86
N ASP A 307 -17.70 4.78 17.68
CA ASP A 307 -18.59 4.90 18.84
C ASP A 307 -20.08 4.90 18.43
N ALA A 308 -20.42 5.63 17.35
CA ALA A 308 -21.80 5.66 16.85
C ALA A 308 -22.25 4.29 16.31
N VAL A 309 -21.37 3.59 15.59
CA VAL A 309 -21.67 2.24 15.06
C VAL A 309 -21.76 1.23 16.21
N GLU A 310 -20.85 1.27 17.17
CA GLU A 310 -20.83 0.36 18.32
C GLU A 310 -22.07 0.53 19.18
N ALA A 311 -22.54 1.75 19.38
CA ALA A 311 -23.77 2.04 20.13
C ALA A 311 -25.03 1.37 19.53
N LEU A 312 -25.12 1.25 18.19
CA LEU A 312 -26.28 0.67 17.52
C LEU A 312 -26.13 -0.82 17.21
N TYR A 313 -24.91 -1.21 16.77
CA TYR A 313 -24.66 -2.57 16.24
C TYR A 313 -23.98 -3.50 17.24
N HIS A 314 -23.50 -2.99 18.40
CA HIS A 314 -22.67 -3.72 19.38
C HIS A 314 -21.42 -4.34 18.71
N TYR A 315 -20.88 -3.65 17.72
CA TYR A 315 -19.73 -4.04 16.93
C TYR A 315 -18.85 -2.81 16.64
N ARG A 316 -17.60 -2.87 17.08
CA ARG A 316 -16.62 -1.82 16.79
C ARG A 316 -15.98 -2.06 15.43
N LEU A 317 -16.06 -1.08 14.53
CA LEU A 317 -15.45 -1.17 13.20
C LEU A 317 -13.92 -1.21 13.30
N GLU A 318 -13.30 -2.17 12.63
CA GLU A 318 -11.84 -2.24 12.50
C GLU A 318 -11.35 -1.34 11.37
N CYS A 319 -10.28 -0.58 11.61
CA CYS A 319 -9.67 0.25 10.58
C CYS A 319 -8.87 -0.58 9.57
N GLU A 320 -9.00 -0.21 8.28
CA GLU A 320 -8.19 -0.76 7.17
C GLU A 320 -6.95 0.10 6.91
N ILE A 321 -7.05 1.42 7.14
CA ILE A 321 -5.94 2.37 6.99
C ILE A 321 -4.88 2.11 8.07
N GLN A 322 -3.61 2.07 7.66
CA GLN A 322 -2.47 1.85 8.56
C GLN A 322 -1.92 3.18 9.07
N ILE A 323 -1.63 3.28 10.37
CA ILE A 323 -0.91 4.43 10.93
C ILE A 323 0.59 4.17 10.78
N VAL A 324 1.30 5.14 10.18
CA VAL A 324 2.77 5.10 10.06
C VAL A 324 3.37 5.93 11.20
N ASP A 325 3.51 5.29 12.36
CA ASP A 325 4.02 5.89 13.58
C ASP A 325 5.49 5.50 13.83
N ASP A 326 6.27 6.40 14.40
CA ASP A 326 7.69 6.17 14.73
C ASP A 326 7.92 5.62 16.14
N GLY A 327 6.86 5.49 16.93
CA GLY A 327 6.91 4.98 18.32
C GLY A 327 7.63 5.89 19.31
N LEU A 328 7.88 7.15 18.95
CA LEU A 328 8.67 8.08 19.77
C LEU A 328 7.81 9.08 20.57
N ASP A 329 6.49 8.95 20.51
CA ASP A 329 5.60 9.77 21.32
C ASP A 329 5.70 9.35 22.79
N PRO A 330 5.98 10.27 23.72
CA PRO A 330 6.02 9.95 25.15
C PRO A 330 4.66 9.50 25.73
N ASN A 331 3.56 9.78 25.02
CA ASN A 331 2.22 9.33 25.37
C ASN A 331 1.87 7.95 24.76
N GLY A 332 2.82 7.32 24.07
CA GLY A 332 2.65 6.05 23.37
C GLY A 332 2.43 6.20 21.87
N PRO A 333 2.52 5.09 21.11
CA PRO A 333 2.26 5.11 19.69
C PRO A 333 0.77 5.42 19.42
N LEU A 334 0.52 6.10 18.30
CA LEU A 334 -0.84 6.32 17.84
C LEU A 334 -1.46 4.98 17.37
N THR A 335 -2.62 4.67 17.90
CA THR A 335 -3.39 3.48 17.53
C THR A 335 -4.83 3.86 17.14
N TRP A 336 -5.57 2.92 16.57
CA TRP A 336 -7.00 3.08 16.29
C TRP A 336 -7.90 2.66 17.48
N ASP A 337 -7.28 2.14 18.55
CA ASP A 337 -7.97 1.67 19.77
C ASP A 337 -7.98 2.73 20.86
#